data_6134ddd4653e411202e0c3c441f12ddd
#
_entry.id   6134ddd4653e411202e0c3c441f12ddd
#
_cell.length_a   1.000
_cell.length_b   1.000
_cell.length_c   1.000
_cell.angle_alpha   90.00
_cell.angle_beta   90.00
_cell.angle_gamma   90.00
#
_symmetry.space_group_name_H-M   'P 1'
#
loop_
_entity.id
_entity.type
_entity.pdbx_description
1 polymer ?
#
loop_
_entity_poly.entity_id
_entity_poly.type
_entity_poly.pdbx_seq_one_letter_code
_entity_poly.pdbx_strand_id
1 'polypeptide(L)'
;EICACLVGSEMCIRDRESIVRPGNKLHVGTKVIFGDGLLEATILEVMPGGTRKVEFKYKGIFNEILDKIGLMPLPPYIHEELKQNDRYQTVYAKYEGSAAAPTAGLHFTPELFEKLKQKGVKIANVTLHVGIGTFRPVKVENVENHEMHSEHFYIKQEDVDIINKAKEEGHRVIAVRDNVM
;
A
#
# COMPACT_ATOMS: atom_id res chain seq x y z
N GLU A 1 4.29 5.96 -15.76
CA GLU A 1 3.86 5.90 -14.36
C GLU A 1 5.01 5.42 -13.49
N ILE A 2 5.23 6.08 -12.39
CA ILE A 2 6.16 5.63 -11.34
C ILE A 2 5.35 5.47 -10.08
N CYS A 3 5.21 4.24 -9.60
CA CYS A 3 4.61 3.96 -8.30
C CYS A 3 5.75 3.88 -7.27
N ALA A 4 5.88 4.92 -6.45
CA ALA A 4 6.86 4.97 -5.38
C ALA A 4 6.25 4.38 -4.11
N CYS A 5 6.82 3.30 -3.61
CA CYS A 5 6.48 2.80 -2.28
C CYS A 5 7.26 3.53 -1.20
N LEU A 6 6.56 3.97 -0.17
CA LEU A 6 7.13 4.59 1.02
C LEU A 6 7.68 3.51 1.98
N VAL A 7 8.66 2.73 1.54
CA VAL A 7 9.38 1.82 2.44
C VAL A 7 10.81 2.29 2.52
N GLY A 8 11.15 2.97 3.60
CA GLY A 8 12.53 3.33 3.87
C GLY A 8 12.64 4.15 5.15
N SER A 9 13.59 3.76 5.97
CA SER A 9 14.02 4.49 7.15
C SER A 9 14.21 5.98 6.87
N GLU A 10 13.87 6.80 7.81
CA GLU A 10 13.74 8.26 7.80
C GLU A 10 14.95 9.08 7.35
N MET A 11 16.04 8.49 6.89
CA MET A 11 17.30 9.21 6.72
C MET A 11 17.78 9.49 5.30
N CYS A 12 17.14 8.96 4.24
CA CYS A 12 17.44 9.36 2.86
C CYS A 12 16.17 9.63 2.09
N ILE A 13 15.64 10.79 2.31
CA ILE A 13 14.31 11.25 1.91
C ILE A 13 14.13 11.34 0.39
N ARG A 14 15.17 11.19 -0.40
CA ARG A 14 15.13 11.41 -1.86
C ARG A 14 15.21 10.16 -2.71
N ASP A 15 15.84 9.10 -2.20
CA ASP A 15 16.01 7.86 -2.94
C ASP A 15 14.94 6.84 -2.55
N ARG A 16 14.16 6.35 -3.50
CA ARG A 16 13.10 5.36 -3.25
C ARG A 16 13.16 4.21 -4.22
N GLU A 17 12.86 3.01 -3.76
CA GLU A 17 12.57 1.89 -4.64
C GLU A 17 11.17 2.07 -5.23
N SER A 18 11.06 1.96 -6.54
CA SER A 18 9.83 2.26 -7.26
C SER A 18 9.58 1.25 -8.38
N ILE A 19 8.30 0.91 -8.58
CA ILE A 19 7.85 0.23 -9.79
C ILE A 19 7.64 1.28 -10.88
N VAL A 20 8.16 1.01 -12.08
CA VAL A 20 8.08 1.95 -13.20
C VAL A 20 7.41 1.31 -14.40
N ARG A 21 6.63 2.09 -15.14
CA ARG A 21 5.96 1.65 -16.36
C ARG A 21 5.99 2.74 -17.43
N PRO A 22 6.44 2.45 -18.66
CA PRO A 22 7.02 1.19 -19.16
C PRO A 22 8.48 1.04 -18.73
N GLY A 23 8.84 -0.15 -18.19
CA GLY A 23 10.18 -0.41 -17.66
C GLY A 23 11.29 -0.39 -18.73
N ASN A 24 10.95 -0.74 -19.98
CA ASN A 24 11.89 -0.78 -21.10
C ASN A 24 12.31 0.61 -21.62
N LYS A 25 11.65 1.68 -21.22
CA LYS A 25 11.99 3.06 -21.61
C LYS A 25 12.70 3.84 -20.50
N LEU A 26 12.73 3.30 -19.27
CA LEU A 26 13.27 3.97 -18.10
C LEU A 26 14.58 3.30 -17.65
N HIS A 27 15.67 3.80 -18.22
CA HIS A 27 17.05 3.35 -17.95
C HIS A 27 17.73 4.27 -16.93
N VAL A 28 18.87 3.85 -16.42
CA VAL A 28 19.72 4.67 -15.54
C VAL A 28 20.01 6.02 -16.21
N GLY A 29 19.85 7.09 -15.47
CA GLY A 29 20.00 8.48 -15.92
C GLY A 29 18.76 9.08 -16.58
N THR A 30 17.71 8.30 -16.85
CA THR A 30 16.46 8.85 -17.38
C THR A 30 15.81 9.77 -16.36
N LYS A 31 15.39 10.94 -16.82
CA LYS A 31 14.64 11.93 -16.03
C LYS A 31 13.18 11.94 -16.44
N VAL A 32 12.30 11.99 -15.46
CA VAL A 32 10.86 12.11 -15.66
C VAL A 32 10.35 13.29 -14.84
N ILE A 33 9.54 14.14 -15.45
CA ILE A 33 9.00 15.35 -14.85
C ILE A 33 7.50 15.17 -14.65
N PHE A 34 7.00 15.49 -13.47
CA PHE A 34 5.60 15.40 -13.10
C PHE A 34 5.07 16.76 -12.66
N GLY A 35 3.77 17.00 -12.93
CA GLY A 35 3.04 18.17 -12.45
C GLY A 35 3.72 19.49 -12.84
N ASP A 36 4.08 19.64 -14.13
CA ASP A 36 4.71 20.86 -14.66
C ASP A 36 5.98 21.28 -13.91
N GLY A 37 6.76 20.28 -13.45
CA GLY A 37 8.04 20.53 -12.76
C GLY A 37 7.96 20.55 -11.23
N LEU A 38 6.81 20.22 -10.64
CA LEU A 38 6.66 20.08 -9.19
C LEU A 38 7.52 18.94 -8.63
N LEU A 39 7.68 17.86 -9.39
CA LEU A 39 8.46 16.69 -9.02
C LEU A 39 9.30 16.21 -10.22
N GLU A 40 10.60 16.09 -10.03
CA GLU A 40 11.53 15.46 -10.98
C GLU A 40 12.00 14.14 -10.40
N ALA A 41 11.94 13.06 -11.18
CA ALA A 41 12.45 11.73 -10.82
C ALA A 41 13.63 11.37 -11.75
N THR A 42 14.74 10.92 -11.17
CA THR A 42 15.91 10.43 -11.90
C THR A 42 16.14 8.96 -11.56
N ILE A 43 16.23 8.10 -12.57
CA ILE A 43 16.54 6.69 -12.37
C ILE A 43 18.02 6.54 -12.02
N LEU A 44 18.34 6.05 -10.83
CA LEU A 44 19.71 5.83 -10.38
C LEU A 44 20.19 4.42 -10.68
N GLU A 45 19.34 3.41 -10.50
CA GLU A 45 19.72 2.01 -10.61
C GLU A 45 18.53 1.14 -11.03
N VAL A 46 18.83 0.04 -11.73
CA VAL A 46 17.87 -1.03 -12.04
C VAL A 46 18.09 -2.15 -11.03
N MET A 47 17.12 -2.34 -10.14
CA MET A 47 17.21 -3.32 -9.06
C MET A 47 16.87 -4.74 -9.55
N PRO A 48 17.36 -5.78 -8.86
CA PRO A 48 16.91 -7.14 -9.09
C PRO A 48 15.37 -7.23 -9.00
N GLY A 49 14.75 -7.94 -9.93
CA GLY A 49 13.27 -8.03 -9.98
C GLY A 49 12.58 -6.90 -10.76
N GLY A 50 13.35 -5.94 -11.32
CA GLY A 50 12.84 -4.95 -12.27
C GLY A 50 12.34 -3.65 -11.67
N THR A 51 12.39 -3.47 -10.36
CA THR A 51 12.20 -2.18 -9.72
C THR A 51 13.36 -1.22 -10.03
N ARG A 52 13.15 0.04 -9.74
CA ARG A 52 14.16 1.10 -9.96
C ARG A 52 14.43 1.80 -8.63
N LYS A 53 15.71 2.08 -8.38
CA LYS A 53 16.09 3.09 -7.41
C LYS A 53 15.96 4.46 -8.07
N VAL A 54 15.12 5.31 -7.51
CA VAL A 54 14.76 6.62 -8.09
C VAL A 54 15.08 7.72 -7.10
N GLU A 55 15.81 8.72 -7.55
CA GLU A 55 16.01 9.97 -6.82
C GLU A 55 14.90 10.96 -7.19
N PHE A 56 14.23 11.51 -6.18
CA PHE A 56 13.22 12.56 -6.37
C PHE A 56 13.76 13.93 -5.99
N LYS A 57 13.58 14.90 -6.89
CA LYS A 57 13.90 16.33 -6.65
C LYS A 57 12.62 17.12 -6.60
N TYR A 58 12.43 17.84 -5.52
CA TYR A 58 11.22 18.64 -5.25
C TYR A 58 11.51 19.75 -4.25
N LYS A 59 10.58 20.70 -4.13
CA LYS A 59 10.59 21.76 -3.10
C LYS A 59 9.37 21.60 -2.19
N GLY A 60 9.58 21.62 -0.88
CA GLY A 60 8.50 21.47 0.11
C GLY A 60 8.39 20.05 0.67
N ILE A 61 7.19 19.66 1.06
CA ILE A 61 6.89 18.36 1.66
C ILE A 61 6.47 17.38 0.57
N PHE A 62 7.14 16.22 0.52
CA PHE A 62 6.93 15.21 -0.54
C PHE A 62 5.48 14.71 -0.60
N ASN A 63 4.88 14.41 0.55
CA ASN A 63 3.50 13.92 0.61
C ASN A 63 2.51 14.95 0.07
N GLU A 64 2.67 16.23 0.38
CA GLU A 64 1.82 17.29 -0.17
C GLU A 64 1.92 17.42 -1.69
N ILE A 65 3.09 17.11 -2.26
CA ILE A 65 3.28 17.08 -3.71
C ILE A 65 2.59 15.85 -4.29
N LEU A 66 2.75 14.69 -3.65
CA LEU A 66 2.05 13.48 -4.08
C LEU A 66 0.53 13.62 -4.02
N ASP A 67 -0.02 14.28 -3.01
CA ASP A 67 -1.46 14.57 -2.90
C ASP A 67 -1.98 15.42 -4.07
N LYS A 68 -1.13 16.33 -4.60
CA LYS A 68 -1.49 17.20 -5.71
C LYS A 68 -1.41 16.53 -7.09
N ILE A 69 -0.41 15.68 -7.30
CA ILE A 69 -0.10 15.13 -8.63
C ILE A 69 -0.21 13.61 -8.69
N GLY A 70 -0.28 12.95 -7.54
CA GLY A 70 -0.38 11.50 -7.44
C GLY A 70 -1.75 10.97 -7.84
N LEU A 71 -1.74 9.79 -8.42
CA LEU A 71 -2.95 9.03 -8.67
C LEU A 71 -2.96 7.81 -7.75
N MET A 72 -4.13 7.46 -7.22
CA MET A 72 -4.30 6.24 -6.43
C MET A 72 -3.92 5.02 -7.29
N PRO A 73 -2.96 4.19 -6.87
CA PRO A 73 -2.61 2.98 -7.60
C PRO A 73 -3.79 2.00 -7.55
N LEU A 74 -4.35 1.71 -8.71
CA LEU A 74 -5.43 0.75 -8.85
C LEU A 74 -4.89 -0.59 -9.36
N PRO A 75 -5.53 -1.71 -9.00
CA PRO A 75 -5.24 -2.99 -9.62
C PRO A 75 -5.36 -2.92 -11.14
N PRO A 76 -4.54 -3.68 -11.89
CA PRO A 76 -4.43 -3.55 -13.35
C PRO A 76 -5.70 -3.90 -14.14
N TYR A 77 -6.68 -4.54 -13.49
CA TYR A 77 -7.98 -4.84 -14.09
C TYR A 77 -8.99 -3.68 -13.99
N ILE A 78 -8.69 -2.62 -13.22
CA ILE A 78 -9.50 -1.40 -13.15
C ILE A 78 -8.91 -0.40 -14.14
N HIS A 79 -9.67 -0.07 -15.18
CA HIS A 79 -9.26 0.84 -16.24
C HIS A 79 -9.91 2.22 -16.14
N GLU A 80 -10.93 2.36 -15.29
CA GLU A 80 -11.61 3.64 -15.09
C GLU A 80 -10.82 4.54 -14.13
N GLU A 81 -10.74 5.81 -14.46
CA GLU A 81 -10.16 6.81 -13.56
C GLU A 81 -11.08 7.03 -12.35
N LEU A 82 -10.49 6.98 -11.16
CA LEU A 82 -11.20 7.31 -9.94
C LEU A 82 -11.53 8.80 -9.91
N LYS A 83 -12.82 9.13 -9.95
CA LYS A 83 -13.30 10.51 -9.76
C LYS A 83 -13.14 11.02 -8.32
N GLN A 84 -13.03 10.10 -7.37
CA GLN A 84 -12.87 10.37 -5.94
C GLN A 84 -11.85 9.39 -5.36
N ASN A 85 -10.65 9.87 -5.05
CA ASN A 85 -9.56 9.04 -4.51
C ASN A 85 -9.93 8.35 -3.19
N ASP A 86 -10.73 9.01 -2.36
CA ASP A 86 -11.16 8.50 -1.05
C ASP A 86 -12.02 7.23 -1.14
N ARG A 87 -12.64 6.95 -2.28
CA ARG A 87 -13.45 5.73 -2.45
C ARG A 87 -12.63 4.45 -2.53
N TYR A 88 -11.36 4.55 -2.86
CA TYR A 88 -10.46 3.39 -2.90
C TYR A 88 -9.60 3.30 -1.63
N GLN A 89 -10.11 3.80 -0.52
CA GLN A 89 -9.52 3.68 0.80
C GLN A 89 -10.58 3.25 1.81
N THR A 90 -10.17 2.49 2.83
CA THR A 90 -11.07 2.05 3.89
C THR A 90 -11.39 3.19 4.85
N VAL A 91 -12.61 3.23 5.39
CA VAL A 91 -13.05 4.23 6.37
C VAL A 91 -12.28 4.15 7.71
N TYR A 92 -11.52 3.09 7.91
CA TYR A 92 -10.69 2.88 9.10
C TYR A 92 -9.18 3.03 8.84
N ALA A 93 -8.79 3.43 7.64
CA ALA A 93 -7.40 3.77 7.34
C ALA A 93 -6.92 4.91 8.25
N LYS A 94 -5.82 4.72 8.94
CA LYS A 94 -5.33 5.67 9.95
C LYS A 94 -3.89 6.07 9.74
N TYR A 95 -3.07 5.17 9.28
CA TYR A 95 -1.63 5.38 9.12
C TYR A 95 -1.23 5.22 7.67
N GLU A 96 -0.51 6.22 7.15
CA GLU A 96 0.07 6.17 5.82
C GLU A 96 1.23 5.18 5.77
N GLY A 97 1.57 4.67 4.57
CA GLY A 97 2.74 3.81 4.35
C GLY A 97 2.45 2.48 3.66
N SER A 98 1.19 2.20 3.31
CA SER A 98 0.82 1.06 2.47
C SER A 98 0.82 1.41 0.99
N ALA A 99 1.31 0.50 0.15
CA ALA A 99 1.23 0.62 -1.31
C ALA A 99 -0.14 0.22 -1.86
N ALA A 100 -0.94 -0.55 -1.11
CA ALA A 100 -2.27 -1.01 -1.53
C ALA A 100 -3.28 -0.93 -0.39
N ALA A 101 -4.54 -0.67 -0.74
CA ALA A 101 -5.65 -0.70 0.20
C ALA A 101 -6.22 -2.13 0.34
N PRO A 102 -6.72 -2.52 1.53
CA PRO A 102 -7.39 -3.81 1.72
C PRO A 102 -8.79 -3.75 1.10
N THR A 103 -8.93 -4.27 -0.12
CA THR A 103 -10.17 -4.14 -0.92
C THR A 103 -11.39 -4.76 -0.26
N ALA A 104 -11.24 -5.85 0.49
CA ALA A 104 -12.33 -6.42 1.30
C ALA A 104 -12.87 -5.43 2.35
N GLY A 105 -12.01 -4.53 2.84
CA GLY A 105 -12.40 -3.49 3.79
C GLY A 105 -13.22 -2.36 3.20
N LEU A 106 -13.22 -2.16 1.88
CA LEU A 106 -13.99 -1.11 1.20
C LEU A 106 -15.51 -1.28 1.34
N HIS A 107 -15.96 -2.49 1.65
CA HIS A 107 -17.38 -2.77 1.91
C HIS A 107 -17.86 -2.27 3.27
N PHE A 108 -16.96 -1.88 4.17
CA PHE A 108 -17.32 -1.39 5.49
C PHE A 108 -17.56 0.12 5.46
N THR A 109 -18.69 0.53 6.00
CA THR A 109 -19.07 1.92 6.19
C THR A 109 -19.14 2.27 7.66
N PRO A 110 -19.12 3.56 8.06
CA PRO A 110 -19.33 3.98 9.43
C PRO A 110 -20.64 3.43 10.02
N GLU A 111 -21.71 3.43 9.22
CA GLU A 111 -23.03 2.94 9.64
C GLU A 111 -23.02 1.42 9.88
N LEU A 112 -22.24 0.66 9.07
CA LEU A 112 -22.08 -0.77 9.29
C LEU A 112 -21.33 -1.04 10.59
N PHE A 113 -20.28 -0.27 10.89
CA PHE A 113 -19.56 -0.40 12.16
C PHE A 113 -20.46 -0.12 13.36
N GLU A 114 -21.31 0.89 13.30
CA GLU A 114 -22.27 1.16 14.38
C GLU A 114 -23.29 0.02 14.57
N LYS A 115 -23.81 -0.56 13.48
CA LYS A 115 -24.69 -1.74 13.54
C LYS A 115 -24.00 -2.96 14.16
N LEU A 116 -22.71 -3.18 13.84
CA LEU A 116 -21.93 -4.28 14.42
C LEU A 116 -21.74 -4.07 15.93
N LYS A 117 -21.40 -2.86 16.36
CA LYS A 117 -21.27 -2.51 17.78
C LYS A 117 -22.58 -2.72 18.54
N GLN A 118 -23.71 -2.26 17.97
CA GLN A 118 -25.05 -2.46 18.57
C GLN A 118 -25.42 -3.94 18.74
N LYS A 119 -24.90 -4.81 17.87
CA LYS A 119 -25.03 -6.27 17.98
C LYS A 119 -24.04 -6.91 18.96
N GLY A 120 -23.21 -6.13 19.63
CA GLY A 120 -22.21 -6.64 20.58
C GLY A 120 -20.95 -7.20 19.92
N VAL A 121 -20.75 -7.02 18.62
CA VAL A 121 -19.53 -7.46 17.94
C VAL A 121 -18.36 -6.61 18.42
N LYS A 122 -17.29 -7.27 18.87
CA LYS A 122 -16.03 -6.62 19.23
C LYS A 122 -15.20 -6.38 17.97
N ILE A 123 -14.57 -5.22 17.89
CA ILE A 123 -13.72 -4.84 16.77
C ILE A 123 -12.31 -4.65 17.30
N ALA A 124 -11.37 -5.35 16.70
CA ALA A 124 -9.94 -5.21 16.95
C ALA A 124 -9.24 -4.74 15.66
N ASN A 125 -8.20 -3.93 15.79
CA ASN A 125 -7.52 -3.32 14.66
C ASN A 125 -6.09 -3.83 14.55
N VAL A 126 -5.67 -4.10 13.34
CA VAL A 126 -4.28 -4.41 12.99
C VAL A 126 -3.84 -3.41 11.94
N THR A 127 -2.71 -2.77 12.14
CA THR A 127 -2.07 -1.95 11.10
C THR A 127 -1.14 -2.83 10.30
N LEU A 128 -1.37 -2.92 9.00
CA LEU A 128 -0.53 -3.66 8.06
C LEU A 128 0.00 -2.68 7.01
N HIS A 129 1.31 -2.66 6.84
CA HIS A 129 1.97 -1.91 5.78
C HIS A 129 2.24 -2.83 4.59
N VAL A 130 1.34 -2.79 3.62
CA VAL A 130 1.43 -3.61 2.40
C VAL A 130 2.51 -3.05 1.48
N GLY A 131 3.49 -3.88 1.16
CA GLY A 131 4.61 -3.51 0.29
C GLY A 131 4.29 -3.60 -1.20
N ILE A 132 5.23 -3.13 -2.03
CA ILE A 132 5.14 -3.19 -3.51
C ILE A 132 5.13 -4.61 -4.06
N GLY A 133 5.52 -5.60 -3.25
CA GLY A 133 5.48 -7.02 -3.62
C GLY A 133 4.10 -7.49 -4.06
N THR A 134 3.04 -6.91 -3.49
CA THR A 134 1.64 -7.19 -3.85
C THR A 134 1.30 -6.95 -5.33
N PHE A 135 2.00 -6.03 -5.99
CA PHE A 135 1.80 -5.74 -7.41
C PHE A 135 2.70 -6.57 -8.34
N ARG A 136 3.55 -7.44 -7.78
CA ARG A 136 4.43 -8.30 -8.59
C ARG A 136 3.69 -9.59 -8.96
N PRO A 137 3.58 -9.91 -10.26
CA PRO A 137 3.01 -11.19 -10.67
C PRO A 137 3.94 -12.34 -10.28
N VAL A 138 3.36 -13.46 -9.88
CA VAL A 138 4.10 -14.72 -9.70
C VAL A 138 4.67 -15.14 -11.05
N LYS A 139 5.99 -15.31 -11.13
CA LYS A 139 6.72 -15.63 -12.37
C LYS A 139 7.34 -17.03 -12.37
N VAL A 140 7.16 -17.77 -11.28
CA VAL A 140 7.70 -19.12 -11.12
C VAL A 140 6.67 -20.15 -11.53
N GLU A 141 7.09 -21.21 -12.22
CA GLU A 141 6.21 -22.32 -12.62
C GLU A 141 5.82 -23.20 -11.43
N ASN A 142 6.72 -23.35 -10.46
CA ASN A 142 6.46 -24.10 -9.24
C ASN A 142 6.26 -23.13 -8.07
N VAL A 143 5.10 -23.20 -7.43
CA VAL A 143 4.70 -22.36 -6.29
C VAL A 143 5.67 -22.46 -5.12
N GLU A 144 6.29 -23.63 -4.92
CA GLU A 144 7.28 -23.87 -3.85
C GLU A 144 8.55 -23.00 -4.01
N ASN A 145 8.85 -22.56 -5.23
CA ASN A 145 10.00 -21.70 -5.53
C ASN A 145 9.66 -20.20 -5.47
N HIS A 146 8.43 -19.86 -5.07
CA HIS A 146 8.02 -18.46 -4.94
C HIS A 146 8.53 -17.87 -3.62
N GLU A 147 9.42 -16.88 -3.72
CA GLU A 147 9.81 -16.09 -2.55
C GLU A 147 8.68 -15.14 -2.14
N MET A 148 8.07 -15.45 -1.01
CA MET A 148 7.06 -14.56 -0.41
C MET A 148 7.75 -13.33 0.18
N HIS A 149 7.23 -12.14 -0.15
CA HIS A 149 7.66 -10.91 0.48
C HIS A 149 7.14 -10.83 1.93
N SER A 150 7.91 -10.17 2.79
CA SER A 150 7.50 -9.88 4.15
C SER A 150 6.84 -8.51 4.23
N GLU A 151 5.85 -8.40 5.11
CA GLU A 151 5.14 -7.15 5.38
C GLU A 151 5.22 -6.82 6.86
N HIS A 152 5.34 -5.53 7.16
CA HIS A 152 5.33 -5.04 8.53
C HIS A 152 3.90 -4.91 9.03
N PHE A 153 3.65 -5.47 10.23
CA PHE A 153 2.38 -5.26 10.92
C PHE A 153 2.61 -4.76 12.34
N TYR A 154 1.63 -4.06 12.84
CA TYR A 154 1.58 -3.61 14.23
C TYR A 154 0.17 -3.86 14.79
N ILE A 155 0.11 -4.39 16.00
CA ILE A 155 -1.13 -4.58 16.76
C ILE A 155 -0.93 -4.08 18.19
N LYS A 156 -1.89 -3.36 18.72
CA LYS A 156 -1.87 -2.91 20.10
C LYS A 156 -2.22 -4.05 21.04
N GLN A 157 -1.69 -4.02 22.25
CA GLN A 157 -1.96 -5.04 23.27
C GLN A 157 -3.49 -5.15 23.56
N GLU A 158 -4.20 -4.03 23.61
CA GLU A 158 -5.67 -3.98 23.77
C GLU A 158 -6.41 -4.82 22.72
N ASP A 159 -5.98 -4.71 21.45
CA ASP A 159 -6.59 -5.44 20.34
C ASP A 159 -6.24 -6.94 20.41
N VAL A 160 -5.00 -7.27 20.83
CA VAL A 160 -4.59 -8.67 21.10
C VAL A 160 -5.46 -9.30 22.18
N ASP A 161 -5.68 -8.58 23.27
CA ASP A 161 -6.48 -9.05 24.40
C ASP A 161 -7.95 -9.30 24.00
N ILE A 162 -8.52 -8.44 23.17
CA ILE A 162 -9.87 -8.63 22.61
C ILE A 162 -9.93 -9.93 21.80
N ILE A 163 -8.94 -10.19 20.94
CA ILE A 163 -8.90 -11.36 20.08
C ILE A 163 -8.71 -12.64 20.91
N ASN A 164 -7.79 -12.63 21.87
CA ASN A 164 -7.51 -13.79 22.71
C ASN A 164 -8.71 -14.15 23.58
N LYS A 165 -9.33 -13.15 24.21
CA LYS A 165 -10.54 -13.34 25.01
C LYS A 165 -11.67 -13.94 24.19
N ALA A 166 -11.90 -13.46 22.96
CA ALA A 166 -12.91 -14.01 22.08
C ALA A 166 -12.65 -15.50 21.76
N LYS A 167 -11.38 -15.89 21.56
CA LYS A 167 -11.00 -17.29 21.35
C LYS A 167 -11.21 -18.16 22.58
N GLU A 168 -10.80 -17.67 23.76
CA GLU A 168 -10.98 -18.36 25.05
C GLU A 168 -12.47 -18.60 25.38
N GLU A 169 -13.32 -17.62 25.05
CA GLU A 169 -14.77 -17.72 25.23
C GLU A 169 -15.48 -18.56 24.13
N GLY A 170 -14.73 -19.13 23.18
CA GLY A 170 -15.27 -19.95 22.11
C GLY A 170 -16.00 -19.15 21.01
N HIS A 171 -15.80 -17.85 20.95
CA HIS A 171 -16.39 -17.00 19.92
C HIS A 171 -15.59 -17.04 18.61
N ARG A 172 -16.27 -16.72 17.51
CA ARG A 172 -15.63 -16.63 16.20
C ARG A 172 -14.81 -15.36 16.09
N VAL A 173 -13.59 -15.49 15.55
CA VAL A 173 -12.74 -14.38 15.11
C VAL A 173 -12.77 -14.32 13.59
N ILE A 174 -13.16 -13.18 13.04
CA ILE A 174 -13.29 -12.96 11.59
C ILE A 174 -12.27 -11.90 11.20
N ALA A 175 -11.31 -12.29 10.36
CA ALA A 175 -10.36 -11.36 9.77
C ALA A 175 -10.95 -10.76 8.48
N VAL A 176 -10.90 -9.44 8.38
CA VAL A 176 -11.25 -8.71 7.16
C VAL A 176 -9.95 -8.22 6.55
N ARG A 177 -9.48 -8.92 5.56
CA ARG A 177 -8.22 -8.66 4.86
C ARG A 177 -8.42 -8.87 3.36
N ASP A 178 -7.64 -8.20 2.55
CA ASP A 178 -7.48 -8.57 1.15
C ASP A 178 -6.66 -9.85 1.03
N ASN A 179 -7.06 -10.74 0.13
CA ASN A 179 -6.27 -11.90 -0.19
C ASN A 179 -5.08 -11.47 -1.03
N VAL A 180 -3.94 -11.31 -0.39
CA VAL A 180 -2.67 -11.37 -1.10
C VAL A 180 -2.38 -12.87 -1.27
N MET A 181 -2.61 -13.35 -2.48
CA MET A 181 -2.11 -14.67 -2.87
C MET A 181 -0.62 -14.60 -3.04
#